data_7d5f2c1e198c0d3f1d5b7b4f1cdb6c13
#
_entry.id   7d5f2c1e198c0d3f1d5b7b4f1cdb6c13
#
_cell.length_a   1.000
_cell.length_b   1.000
_cell.length_c   1.000
_cell.angle_alpha   90.00
_cell.angle_beta   90.00
_cell.angle_gamma   90.00
#
_symmetry.space_group_name_H-M   'P 1'
#
loop_
_entity.id
_entity.type
_entity.pdbx_description
1 polymer ?
#
loop_
_entity_poly.entity_id
_entity_poly.type
_entity_poly.pdbx_seq_one_letter_code
_entity_poly.pdbx_strand_id
1 'polypeptide(L)'
;MRFEVKVGNETIGYTELEAGDAPMGVAGGRFLPTAAYDSIQPHCIKHRENWVAIPELSVSTPAGVRLECSGPIQILDFSLELGATDIQIEVCGIIKPPYAELFPHHVEAYKKQFE
;
A
#
# COMPACT_ATOMS: atom_id res chain seq x y z
N MET A 1 10.13 5.60 -5.82
CA MET A 1 8.98 5.64 -6.75
C MET A 1 7.72 5.95 -5.94
N ARG A 2 6.92 6.86 -6.41
CA ARG A 2 5.73 7.29 -5.67
C ARG A 2 4.47 6.70 -6.32
N PHE A 3 3.83 5.78 -5.63
CA PHE A 3 2.60 5.14 -6.10
C PHE A 3 1.38 5.96 -5.72
N GLU A 4 0.37 5.94 -6.58
CA GLU A 4 -0.90 6.63 -6.34
C GLU A 4 -1.94 5.62 -5.85
N VAL A 5 -2.63 5.98 -4.77
CA VAL A 5 -3.68 5.15 -4.18
C VAL A 5 -5.03 5.79 -4.51
N LYS A 6 -5.92 5.00 -5.09
CA LYS A 6 -7.22 5.49 -5.55
C LYS A 6 -8.37 4.64 -5.05
N VAL A 7 -9.53 5.29 -4.90
CA VAL A 7 -10.83 4.62 -4.80
C VAL A 7 -11.62 5.07 -6.02
N GLY A 8 -11.89 4.15 -6.94
CA GLY A 8 -12.43 4.50 -8.24
C GLY A 8 -11.45 5.41 -8.99
N ASN A 9 -11.89 6.58 -9.36
CA ASN A 9 -11.07 7.58 -10.05
C ASN A 9 -10.49 8.66 -9.12
N GLU A 10 -10.77 8.58 -7.82
CA GLU A 10 -10.34 9.59 -6.87
C GLU A 10 -9.06 9.20 -6.15
N THR A 11 -8.05 10.05 -6.21
CA THR A 11 -6.78 9.83 -5.51
C THR A 11 -6.96 10.16 -4.03
N ILE A 12 -6.81 9.13 -3.18
CA ILE A 12 -6.95 9.28 -1.73
C ILE A 12 -5.60 9.42 -1.03
N GLY A 13 -4.51 9.11 -1.70
CA GLY A 13 -3.19 9.24 -1.11
C GLY A 13 -2.08 8.70 -2.00
N TYR A 14 -0.87 8.70 -1.44
CA TYR A 14 0.35 8.24 -2.09
C TYR A 14 1.16 7.40 -1.14
N THR A 15 2.03 6.57 -1.69
CA THR A 15 2.98 5.77 -0.91
C THR A 15 4.20 5.45 -1.74
N GLU A 16 5.34 5.27 -1.10
CA GLU A 16 6.54 4.82 -1.79
C GLU A 16 6.73 3.30 -1.68
N LEU A 17 5.88 2.62 -0.91
CA LEU A 17 5.98 1.17 -0.67
C LEU A 17 7.42 0.78 -0.34
N GLU A 18 8.01 1.47 0.63
CA GLU A 18 9.43 1.44 0.93
C GLU A 18 9.90 0.16 1.61
N ALA A 19 8.99 -0.62 2.16
CA ALA A 19 9.29 -1.89 2.80
C ALA A 19 8.61 -3.04 2.08
N GLY A 20 9.13 -4.25 2.20
CA GLY A 20 8.50 -5.38 1.53
C GLY A 20 9.04 -6.73 1.95
N ASP A 21 8.25 -7.75 1.59
CA ASP A 21 8.59 -9.16 1.71
C ASP A 21 8.58 -9.76 0.30
N ALA A 22 9.75 -9.81 -0.32
CA ALA A 22 9.88 -10.22 -1.72
C ALA A 22 9.32 -11.62 -2.01
N PRO A 23 9.62 -12.67 -1.20
CA PRO A 23 9.08 -13.99 -1.45
C PRO A 23 7.57 -14.08 -1.42
N MET A 24 6.92 -13.24 -0.60
CA MET A 24 5.46 -13.22 -0.48
C MET A 24 4.81 -12.26 -1.47
N GLY A 25 5.59 -11.49 -2.21
CA GLY A 25 5.06 -10.48 -3.13
C GLY A 25 4.35 -9.34 -2.40
N VAL A 26 4.76 -9.03 -1.16
CA VAL A 26 4.14 -8.00 -0.34
C VAL A 26 5.01 -6.75 -0.35
N ALA A 27 4.38 -5.59 -0.51
CA ALA A 27 5.03 -4.30 -0.34
C ALA A 27 4.15 -3.43 0.55
N GLY A 28 4.78 -2.67 1.43
CA GLY A 28 4.09 -1.80 2.36
C GLY A 28 4.88 -0.55 2.65
N GLY A 29 4.23 0.44 3.22
CA GLY A 29 4.90 1.68 3.56
C GLY A 29 3.96 2.69 4.16
N ARG A 30 4.50 3.89 4.40
CA ARG A 30 3.70 5.00 4.91
C ARG A 30 2.69 5.45 3.86
N PHE A 31 1.48 5.66 4.29
CA PHE A 31 0.42 6.22 3.47
C PHE A 31 0.34 7.73 3.71
N LEU A 32 0.43 8.50 2.63
CA LEU A 32 0.36 9.97 2.66
C LEU A 32 -1.01 10.40 2.13
N PRO A 33 -1.97 10.73 2.99
CA PRO A 33 -3.34 10.99 2.57
C PRO A 33 -3.47 12.32 1.82
N THR A 34 -4.44 12.37 0.89
CA THR A 34 -4.95 13.60 0.31
C THR A 34 -6.20 14.02 1.10
N ALA A 35 -6.77 15.19 0.76
CA ALA A 35 -8.04 15.62 1.38
C ALA A 35 -9.17 14.62 1.13
N ALA A 36 -9.16 13.92 -0.01
CA ALA A 36 -10.16 12.91 -0.34
C ALA A 36 -10.17 11.71 0.60
N TYR A 37 -9.06 11.45 1.31
CA TYR A 37 -8.97 10.38 2.29
C TYR A 37 -9.93 10.61 3.47
N ASP A 38 -10.28 11.85 3.78
CA ASP A 38 -11.12 12.18 4.92
C ASP A 38 -12.45 11.42 4.91
N SER A 39 -13.01 11.18 3.74
CA SER A 39 -14.28 10.45 3.60
C SER A 39 -14.14 8.94 3.86
N ILE A 40 -12.93 8.41 3.75
CA ILE A 40 -12.64 6.97 3.89
C ILE A 40 -12.02 6.66 5.24
N GLN A 41 -11.39 7.64 5.87
CA GLN A 41 -10.68 7.48 7.13
C GLN A 41 -11.50 6.80 8.23
N PRO A 42 -12.80 7.12 8.44
CA PRO A 42 -13.60 6.43 9.45
C PRO A 42 -13.66 4.92 9.26
N HIS A 43 -13.76 4.46 8.01
CA HIS A 43 -13.72 3.02 7.68
C HIS A 43 -12.39 2.40 8.06
N CYS A 44 -11.29 3.05 7.68
CA CYS A 44 -9.94 2.55 7.96
C CYS A 44 -9.65 2.48 9.46
N ILE A 45 -10.09 3.48 10.22
CA ILE A 45 -9.94 3.52 11.67
C ILE A 45 -10.77 2.41 12.31
N LYS A 46 -12.05 2.28 11.91
CA LYS A 46 -12.95 1.28 12.45
C LYS A 46 -12.43 -0.14 12.24
N HIS A 47 -11.82 -0.42 11.10
CA HIS A 47 -11.37 -1.75 10.72
C HIS A 47 -9.85 -1.93 10.78
N ARG A 48 -9.14 -1.12 11.56
CA ARG A 48 -7.68 -1.13 11.60
C ARG A 48 -7.09 -2.43 12.14
N GLU A 49 -7.82 -3.15 12.97
CA GLU A 49 -7.38 -4.42 13.53
C GLU A 49 -7.93 -5.62 12.75
N ASN A 50 -9.00 -5.41 12.02
CA ASN A 50 -9.69 -6.47 11.30
C ASN A 50 -10.20 -5.92 9.97
N TRP A 51 -9.30 -5.85 9.00
CA TRP A 51 -9.52 -5.16 7.74
C TRP A 51 -10.76 -5.65 6.99
N VAL A 52 -11.56 -4.69 6.52
CA VAL A 52 -12.69 -4.92 5.61
C VAL A 52 -12.40 -4.16 4.32
N ALA A 53 -12.44 -4.86 3.20
CA ALA A 53 -12.07 -4.31 1.90
C ALA A 53 -12.89 -3.09 1.51
N ILE A 54 -12.21 -2.10 0.91
CA ILE A 54 -12.86 -0.93 0.33
C ILE A 54 -13.07 -1.23 -1.15
N PRO A 55 -14.31 -1.14 -1.67
CA PRO A 55 -14.57 -1.33 -3.09
C PRO A 55 -13.76 -0.36 -3.95
N GLU A 56 -13.27 -0.83 -5.08
CA GLU A 56 -12.52 -0.04 -6.07
C GLU A 56 -11.19 0.54 -5.58
N LEU A 57 -10.67 0.06 -4.45
CA LEU A 57 -9.35 0.47 -3.96
C LEU A 57 -8.26 -0.09 -4.87
N SER A 58 -7.37 0.77 -5.33
CA SER A 58 -6.28 0.37 -6.22
C SER A 58 -5.02 1.17 -5.96
N VAL A 59 -3.90 0.62 -6.40
CA VAL A 59 -2.59 1.28 -6.35
C VAL A 59 -2.01 1.27 -7.75
N SER A 60 -1.49 2.40 -8.20
CA SER A 60 -0.92 2.56 -9.54
C SER A 60 0.49 3.12 -9.47
N THR A 61 1.32 2.76 -10.46
CA THR A 61 2.65 3.33 -10.63
C THR A 61 2.56 4.81 -11.01
N PRO A 62 3.66 5.58 -10.94
CA PRO A 62 3.67 6.97 -11.41
C PRO A 62 3.28 7.11 -12.88
N ALA A 63 3.48 6.07 -13.69
CA ALA A 63 3.07 6.05 -15.09
C ALA A 63 1.59 5.71 -15.28
N GLY A 64 0.85 5.48 -14.20
CA GLY A 64 -0.58 5.19 -14.25
C GLY A 64 -0.93 3.72 -14.47
N VAL A 65 0.04 2.82 -14.32
CA VAL A 65 -0.20 1.37 -14.45
C VAL A 65 -0.71 0.82 -13.12
N ARG A 66 -1.93 0.27 -13.13
CA ARG A 66 -2.53 -0.33 -11.94
C ARG A 66 -1.82 -1.63 -11.58
N LEU A 67 -1.51 -1.81 -10.31
CA LEU A 67 -0.97 -3.08 -9.81
C LEU A 67 -2.06 -4.14 -9.78
N GLU A 68 -1.75 -5.32 -10.30
CA GLU A 68 -2.62 -6.49 -10.18
C GLU A 68 -2.11 -7.34 -9.02
N CYS A 69 -3.01 -7.68 -8.10
CA CYS A 69 -2.67 -8.37 -6.87
C CYS A 69 -3.60 -9.56 -6.62
N SER A 70 -3.04 -10.65 -6.09
CA SER A 70 -3.83 -11.83 -5.70
C SER A 70 -4.35 -11.72 -4.26
N GLY A 71 -3.79 -10.81 -3.46
CA GLY A 71 -4.19 -10.58 -2.08
C GLY A 71 -4.77 -9.18 -1.89
N PRO A 72 -5.12 -8.83 -0.65
CA PRO A 72 -5.76 -7.55 -0.35
C PRO A 72 -4.80 -6.37 -0.41
N ILE A 73 -5.38 -5.18 -0.64
CA ILE A 73 -4.74 -3.90 -0.38
C ILE A 73 -5.37 -3.40 0.92
N GLN A 74 -4.55 -3.14 1.94
CA GLN A 74 -5.02 -2.75 3.27
C GLN A 74 -4.46 -1.39 3.66
N ILE A 75 -5.32 -0.51 4.19
CA ILE A 75 -4.88 0.73 4.80
C ILE A 75 -5.06 0.59 6.30
N LEU A 76 -3.94 0.65 7.03
CA LEU A 76 -3.90 0.44 8.47
C LEU A 76 -3.74 1.79 9.15
N ASP A 77 -4.86 2.35 9.61
CA ASP A 77 -4.90 3.69 10.19
C ASP A 77 -4.91 3.62 11.72
N PHE A 78 -3.74 3.78 12.32
CA PHE A 78 -3.56 3.85 13.77
C PHE A 78 -3.36 5.28 14.27
N SER A 79 -3.84 6.27 13.50
CA SER A 79 -3.64 7.68 13.82
C SER A 79 -4.29 8.11 15.14
N LEU A 80 -5.37 7.44 15.56
CA LEU A 80 -6.00 7.73 16.86
C LEU A 80 -5.12 7.35 18.04
N GLU A 81 -4.36 6.25 17.92
CA GLU A 81 -3.51 5.73 18.99
C GLU A 81 -2.10 6.31 18.95
N LEU A 82 -1.53 6.46 17.75
CA LEU A 82 -0.11 6.72 17.57
C LEU A 82 0.21 8.06 16.93
N GLY A 83 -0.82 8.80 16.47
CA GLY A 83 -0.65 10.12 15.87
C GLY A 83 -0.98 10.18 14.38
N ALA A 84 -1.23 11.39 13.90
CA ALA A 84 -1.74 11.65 12.55
C ALA A 84 -0.87 11.14 11.41
N THR A 85 0.41 10.84 11.66
CA THR A 85 1.34 10.33 10.64
C THR A 85 1.43 8.83 10.62
N ASP A 86 0.72 8.11 11.50
CA ASP A 86 0.83 6.66 11.61
C ASP A 86 -0.27 5.96 10.83
N ILE A 87 -0.22 6.14 9.52
CA ILE A 87 -1.10 5.46 8.58
C ILE A 87 -0.19 4.67 7.63
N GLN A 88 -0.44 3.36 7.54
CA GLN A 88 0.33 2.46 6.70
C GLN A 88 -0.54 1.86 5.63
N ILE A 89 0.06 1.48 4.51
CA ILE A 89 -0.61 0.71 3.47
C ILE A 89 0.19 -0.55 3.20
N GLU A 90 -0.52 -1.65 2.95
CA GLU A 90 0.09 -2.92 2.61
C GLU A 90 -0.59 -3.49 1.37
N VAL A 91 0.22 -3.86 0.38
CA VAL A 91 -0.24 -4.42 -0.90
C VAL A 91 0.26 -5.86 -0.97
N CYS A 92 -0.66 -6.81 -1.01
CA CYS A 92 -0.34 -8.23 -0.89
C CYS A 92 -0.48 -8.96 -2.22
N GLY A 93 0.48 -9.86 -2.49
CA GLY A 93 0.42 -10.75 -3.65
C GLY A 93 0.52 -10.02 -4.99
N ILE A 94 1.46 -9.10 -5.12
CA ILE A 94 1.66 -8.33 -6.36
C ILE A 94 2.07 -9.28 -7.49
N ILE A 95 1.30 -9.26 -8.59
CA ILE A 95 1.50 -10.11 -9.76
C ILE A 95 2.06 -9.31 -10.94
N LYS A 96 1.45 -8.17 -11.23
CA LYS A 96 1.81 -7.32 -12.38
C LYS A 96 1.78 -5.84 -11.99
N PRO A 97 2.76 -5.04 -12.42
CA PRO A 97 4.03 -5.49 -13.02
C PRO A 97 4.78 -6.43 -12.09
N PRO A 98 5.74 -7.24 -12.60
CA PRO A 98 6.48 -8.19 -11.74
C PRO A 98 7.12 -7.50 -10.55
N TYR A 99 7.03 -8.13 -9.38
CA TYR A 99 7.53 -7.56 -8.12
C TYR A 99 9.01 -7.13 -8.22
N ALA A 100 9.84 -7.96 -8.83
CA ALA A 100 11.27 -7.66 -8.97
C ALA A 100 11.56 -6.45 -9.86
N GLU A 101 10.68 -6.13 -10.80
CA GLU A 101 10.82 -4.94 -11.63
C GLU A 101 10.42 -3.67 -10.86
N LEU A 102 9.39 -3.77 -10.01
CA LEU A 102 8.93 -2.65 -9.20
C LEU A 102 9.85 -2.37 -8.02
N PHE A 103 10.35 -3.43 -7.41
CA PHE A 103 11.05 -3.36 -6.12
C PHE A 103 12.37 -4.15 -6.14
N PRO A 104 13.32 -3.81 -7.04
CA PRO A 104 14.61 -4.52 -7.05
C PRO A 104 15.35 -4.38 -5.71
N HIS A 105 15.20 -3.26 -5.01
CA HIS A 105 15.81 -3.04 -3.71
C HIS A 105 15.24 -3.96 -2.62
N HIS A 106 13.95 -4.35 -2.68
CA HIS A 106 13.37 -5.33 -1.76
C HIS A 106 13.95 -6.72 -1.99
N VAL A 107 14.15 -7.09 -3.25
CA VAL A 107 14.76 -8.37 -3.63
C VAL A 107 16.20 -8.44 -3.14
N GLU A 108 16.96 -7.37 -3.33
CA GLU A 108 18.36 -7.29 -2.86
C GLU A 108 18.43 -7.34 -1.33
N ALA A 109 17.56 -6.63 -0.63
CA ALA A 109 17.52 -6.65 0.84
C ALA A 109 17.24 -8.06 1.37
N TYR A 110 16.31 -8.79 0.73
CA TYR A 110 16.02 -10.16 1.09
C TYR A 110 17.22 -11.09 0.89
N LYS A 111 17.87 -10.99 -0.27
CA LYS A 111 19.06 -11.79 -0.57
C LYS A 111 20.18 -11.55 0.43
N LYS A 112 20.39 -10.32 0.85
CA LYS A 112 21.44 -9.95 1.79
C LYS A 112 21.28 -10.60 3.17
N GLN A 113 20.05 -10.96 3.55
CA GLN A 113 19.81 -11.64 4.83
C GLN A 113 20.45 -13.02 4.91
N PHE A 114 20.78 -13.62 3.77
CA PHE A 114 21.32 -14.97 3.68
C PHE A 114 22.79 -15.03 3.23
N GLU A 115 23.44 -13.89 3.15
CA GLU A 115 24.87 -13.79 2.82
C GLU A 115 25.75 -13.86 4.06
#